data_8b05f4a58ba379d540ad6c2c370053d0
#
_entry.id   8b05f4a58ba379d540ad6c2c370053d0
#
_cell.length_a   1.000
_cell.length_b   1.000
_cell.length_c   1.000
_cell.angle_alpha   90.00
_cell.angle_beta   90.00
_cell.angle_gamma   90.00
#
_symmetry.space_group_name_H-M   'P 1'
#
loop_
_entity.id
_entity.type
_entity.pdbx_description
1 polymer ?
#
loop_
_entity_poly.entity_id
_entity_poly.type
_entity_poly.pdbx_seq_one_letter_code
_entity_poly.pdbx_strand_id
1 'polypeptide(L)'
;MKRLSLFPRSLRQLVTLSFVLILLPLLVLAWQAWQSLNALSAQAAHINRTTLVDARRSEAMINAALEMERSYRQYCVLDDPTLARVYQNQRQRYSQMLDAHAGVLPDEKLWQALRQDVSDLAQLQCKNSGPDAQAAARLEVFASNNSDMVQATRAVVYSRGQQLQQEIAERGQFFGWQALVLFLLSLALVLLFTRMIIGPVKGIERMINQLGAGKSLDDAALFTGPRELRSVGKRIIWLSERLAWLESQRHQFLRHLSHELKTPLASMREGT
;
A
#
# COMPACT_ATOMS: atom_id res chain seq x y z
N MET A 1 36.97 -4.20 -15.75
CA MET A 1 35.72 -3.76 -15.10
C MET A 1 35.43 -2.33 -15.53
N LYS A 2 34.53 -2.11 -16.50
CA LYS A 2 34.07 -0.78 -16.92
C LYS A 2 33.32 -0.13 -15.78
N ARG A 3 33.89 0.90 -15.15
CA ARG A 3 33.13 1.76 -14.24
C ARG A 3 32.03 2.41 -15.05
N LEU A 4 30.78 1.92 -14.85
CA LEU A 4 29.60 2.61 -15.31
C LEU A 4 29.61 3.99 -14.64
N SER A 5 29.99 5.03 -15.40
CA SER A 5 29.82 6.40 -14.95
C SER A 5 28.31 6.72 -14.98
N LEU A 6 27.63 6.39 -13.90
CA LEU A 6 26.20 6.68 -13.67
C LEU A 6 25.89 8.19 -13.57
N PHE A 7 26.91 9.04 -13.70
CA PHE A 7 26.70 10.48 -13.69
C PHE A 7 26.26 10.95 -15.08
N PRO A 8 25.05 11.48 -15.20
CA PRO A 8 24.54 12.03 -16.45
C PRO A 8 25.45 13.17 -16.90
N ARG A 9 26.00 13.03 -18.10
CA ARG A 9 26.93 14.00 -18.69
C ARG A 9 26.22 15.20 -19.32
N SER A 10 24.94 15.14 -19.52
CA SER A 10 24.09 16.13 -20.17
C SER A 10 22.99 16.60 -19.23
N LEU A 11 22.66 17.89 -19.25
CA LEU A 11 21.56 18.48 -18.48
C LEU A 11 20.23 17.79 -18.80
N ARG A 12 19.98 17.49 -20.06
CA ARG A 12 18.77 16.76 -20.51
C ARG A 12 18.70 15.37 -19.87
N GLN A 13 19.80 14.61 -19.87
CA GLN A 13 19.86 13.29 -19.23
C GLN A 13 19.65 13.38 -17.72
N LEU A 14 20.19 14.39 -17.07
CA LEU A 14 20.05 14.61 -15.64
C LEU A 14 18.62 14.91 -15.28
N VAL A 15 17.93 15.77 -16.03
CA VAL A 15 16.51 16.11 -15.81
C VAL A 15 15.60 14.91 -16.07
N THR A 16 15.81 14.17 -17.16
CA THR A 16 15.00 12.97 -17.45
C THR A 16 15.22 11.87 -16.42
N LEU A 17 16.47 11.64 -15.98
CA LEU A 17 16.79 10.66 -14.97
C LEU A 17 16.18 11.04 -13.62
N SER A 18 16.25 12.34 -13.22
CA SER A 18 15.65 12.79 -11.97
C SER A 18 14.14 12.59 -11.97
N PHE A 19 13.47 12.88 -13.09
CA PHE A 19 12.03 12.69 -13.22
C PHE A 19 11.62 11.21 -13.13
N VAL A 20 12.34 10.33 -13.83
CA VAL A 20 12.11 8.88 -13.76
C VAL A 20 12.38 8.36 -12.34
N LEU A 21 13.47 8.81 -11.70
CA LEU A 21 13.86 8.32 -10.37
C LEU A 21 12.87 8.77 -9.27
N ILE A 22 12.21 9.92 -9.45
CA ILE A 22 11.16 10.40 -8.53
C ILE A 22 9.83 9.70 -8.80
N LEU A 23 9.47 9.44 -10.06
CA LEU A 23 8.23 8.76 -10.42
C LEU A 23 8.22 7.27 -10.10
N LEU A 24 9.36 6.59 -10.23
CA LEU A 24 9.46 5.15 -10.05
C LEU A 24 9.00 4.67 -8.66
N PRO A 25 9.41 5.27 -7.53
CA PRO A 25 8.90 4.90 -6.21
C PRO A 25 7.40 5.08 -6.07
N LEU A 26 6.83 6.14 -6.66
CA LEU A 26 5.39 6.40 -6.63
C LEU A 26 4.62 5.35 -7.42
N LEU A 27 5.11 4.93 -8.59
CA LEU A 27 4.52 3.86 -9.39
C LEU A 27 4.57 2.51 -8.66
N VAL A 28 5.71 2.19 -8.02
CA VAL A 28 5.85 0.97 -7.21
C VAL A 28 4.84 0.98 -6.06
N LEU A 29 4.69 2.10 -5.37
CA LEU A 29 3.76 2.25 -4.26
C LEU A 29 2.30 2.11 -4.73
N ALA A 30 1.93 2.73 -5.84
CA ALA A 30 0.60 2.61 -6.44
C ALA A 30 0.29 1.17 -6.86
N TRP A 31 1.26 0.48 -7.47
CA TRP A 31 1.14 -0.92 -7.86
C TRP A 31 0.94 -1.85 -6.64
N GLN A 32 1.75 -1.68 -5.60
CA GLN A 32 1.63 -2.47 -4.36
C GLN A 32 0.30 -2.20 -3.64
N ALA A 33 -0.14 -0.94 -3.58
CA ALA A 33 -1.43 -0.58 -3.01
C ALA A 33 -2.58 -1.26 -3.76
N TRP A 34 -2.54 -1.25 -5.09
CA TRP A 34 -3.51 -1.94 -5.94
C TRP A 34 -3.55 -3.45 -5.67
N GLN A 35 -2.39 -4.12 -5.65
CA GLN A 35 -2.32 -5.56 -5.37
C GLN A 35 -2.84 -5.90 -3.97
N SER A 36 -2.45 -5.12 -2.97
CA SER A 36 -2.90 -5.33 -1.59
C SER A 36 -4.41 -5.15 -1.44
N LEU A 37 -4.97 -4.12 -2.07
CA LEU A 37 -6.41 -3.87 -2.04
C LEU A 37 -7.20 -5.01 -2.68
N ASN A 38 -6.75 -5.52 -3.83
CA ASN A 38 -7.37 -6.64 -4.51
C ASN A 38 -7.30 -7.93 -3.69
N ALA A 39 -6.14 -8.24 -3.09
CA ALA A 39 -5.96 -9.42 -2.25
C ALA A 39 -6.86 -9.35 -1.01
N LEU A 40 -6.91 -8.19 -0.34
CA LEU A 40 -7.73 -7.96 0.85
C LEU A 40 -9.23 -8.05 0.54
N SER A 41 -9.66 -7.47 -0.59
CA SER A 41 -11.05 -7.55 -1.05
C SER A 41 -11.48 -8.99 -1.33
N ALA A 42 -10.64 -9.78 -2.01
CA ALA A 42 -10.91 -11.19 -2.28
C ALA A 42 -10.98 -12.02 -0.99
N GLN A 43 -10.07 -11.80 -0.05
CA GLN A 43 -10.05 -12.47 1.25
C GLN A 43 -11.28 -12.10 2.09
N ALA A 44 -11.64 -10.83 2.16
CA ALA A 44 -12.82 -10.36 2.87
C ALA A 44 -14.11 -10.96 2.28
N ALA A 45 -14.22 -11.01 0.95
CA ALA A 45 -15.36 -11.64 0.27
C ALA A 45 -15.48 -13.14 0.58
N HIS A 46 -14.35 -13.85 0.60
CA HIS A 46 -14.31 -15.28 0.94
C HIS A 46 -14.73 -15.52 2.40
N ILE A 47 -14.14 -14.80 3.36
CA ILE A 47 -14.46 -14.92 4.79
C ILE A 47 -15.95 -14.57 5.02
N ASN A 48 -16.45 -13.51 4.41
CA ASN A 48 -17.85 -13.10 4.57
C ASN A 48 -18.82 -14.17 4.05
N ARG A 49 -18.53 -14.78 2.89
CA ARG A 49 -19.36 -15.86 2.35
C ARG A 49 -19.37 -17.10 3.25
N THR A 50 -18.19 -17.58 3.67
CA THR A 50 -18.11 -18.77 4.53
C THR A 50 -18.77 -18.52 5.88
N THR A 51 -18.50 -17.39 6.52
CA THR A 51 -19.08 -16.97 7.78
C THR A 51 -20.61 -16.89 7.71
N LEU A 52 -21.16 -16.31 6.65
CA LEU A 52 -22.60 -16.21 6.46
C LEU A 52 -23.26 -17.58 6.25
N VAL A 53 -22.60 -18.47 5.49
CA VAL A 53 -23.09 -19.85 5.27
C VAL A 53 -23.08 -20.63 6.58
N ASP A 54 -21.98 -20.55 7.34
CA ASP A 54 -21.85 -21.26 8.62
C ASP A 54 -22.86 -20.76 9.66
N ALA A 55 -23.06 -19.44 9.76
CA ALA A 55 -24.06 -18.84 10.64
C ALA A 55 -25.50 -19.25 10.26
N ARG A 56 -25.85 -19.19 8.98
CA ARG A 56 -27.16 -19.62 8.50
C ARG A 56 -27.40 -21.10 8.71
N ARG A 57 -26.38 -21.95 8.54
CA ARG A 57 -26.47 -23.39 8.77
C ARG A 57 -26.71 -23.67 10.25
N SER A 58 -25.95 -23.02 11.14
CA SER A 58 -26.15 -23.16 12.59
C SER A 58 -27.57 -22.74 13.03
N GLU A 59 -28.13 -21.68 12.45
CA GLU A 59 -29.47 -21.23 12.69
C GLU A 59 -30.53 -22.21 12.16
N ALA A 60 -30.30 -22.79 10.98
CA ALA A 60 -31.15 -23.85 10.43
C ALA A 60 -31.10 -25.12 11.28
N MET A 61 -29.96 -25.44 11.90
CA MET A 61 -29.83 -26.57 12.83
C MET A 61 -30.62 -26.34 14.12
N ILE A 62 -30.62 -25.12 14.69
CA ILE A 62 -31.47 -24.78 15.82
C ILE A 62 -32.97 -25.04 15.48
N ASN A 63 -33.42 -24.53 14.35
CA ASN A 63 -34.79 -24.67 13.94
C ASN A 63 -35.15 -26.14 13.69
N ALA A 64 -34.27 -26.94 13.09
CA ALA A 64 -34.45 -28.35 12.88
C ALA A 64 -34.49 -29.12 14.21
N ALA A 65 -33.67 -28.78 15.19
CA ALA A 65 -33.65 -29.38 16.51
C ALA A 65 -34.96 -29.10 17.26
N LEU A 66 -35.44 -27.86 17.24
CA LEU A 66 -36.74 -27.49 17.87
C LEU A 66 -37.93 -28.20 17.20
N GLU A 67 -37.91 -28.31 15.89
CA GLU A 67 -38.96 -29.00 15.14
C GLU A 67 -38.93 -30.53 15.38
N MET A 68 -37.73 -31.11 15.53
CA MET A 68 -37.58 -32.51 15.95
C MET A 68 -38.20 -32.75 17.32
N GLU A 69 -37.84 -31.93 18.31
CA GLU A 69 -38.41 -32.05 19.65
C GLU A 69 -39.92 -31.90 19.64
N ARG A 70 -40.43 -30.88 18.96
CA ARG A 70 -41.87 -30.61 18.88
C ARG A 70 -42.63 -31.74 18.20
N SER A 71 -42.16 -32.19 17.04
CA SER A 71 -42.83 -33.27 16.28
C SER A 71 -42.75 -34.61 17.02
N TYR A 72 -41.69 -34.91 17.74
CA TYR A 72 -41.60 -36.10 18.59
C TYR A 72 -42.57 -36.04 19.73
N ARG A 73 -42.66 -34.96 20.50
CA ARG A 73 -43.62 -34.78 21.60
C ARG A 73 -45.09 -34.89 21.10
N GLN A 74 -45.40 -34.28 19.97
CA GLN A 74 -46.73 -34.36 19.37
C GLN A 74 -47.05 -35.76 18.88
N TYR A 75 -46.10 -36.47 18.27
CA TYR A 75 -46.25 -37.83 17.84
C TYR A 75 -46.59 -38.75 19.04
N CYS A 76 -45.87 -38.62 20.16
CA CYS A 76 -46.12 -39.44 21.33
C CYS A 76 -47.48 -39.18 22.02
N VAL A 77 -48.08 -38.01 21.82
CA VAL A 77 -49.42 -37.65 22.39
C VAL A 77 -50.56 -38.02 21.45
N LEU A 78 -50.39 -37.78 20.14
CA LEU A 78 -51.45 -37.89 19.13
C LEU A 78 -51.45 -39.24 18.39
N ASP A 79 -50.35 -39.99 18.50
CA ASP A 79 -50.10 -41.26 17.77
C ASP A 79 -50.29 -41.12 16.24
N ASP A 80 -49.98 -39.94 15.71
CA ASP A 80 -50.12 -39.64 14.27
C ASP A 80 -48.84 -39.99 13.51
N PRO A 81 -48.88 -40.98 12.59
CA PRO A 81 -47.70 -41.40 11.80
C PRO A 81 -47.16 -40.30 10.88
N THR A 82 -47.91 -39.26 10.60
CA THR A 82 -47.41 -38.11 9.83
C THR A 82 -46.40 -37.32 10.64
N LEU A 83 -46.62 -37.13 11.94
CA LEU A 83 -45.71 -36.48 12.85
C LEU A 83 -44.41 -37.29 13.06
N ALA A 84 -44.50 -38.62 13.09
CA ALA A 84 -43.36 -39.51 13.12
C ALA A 84 -42.47 -39.30 11.86
N ARG A 85 -43.10 -39.18 10.69
CA ARG A 85 -42.36 -38.90 9.44
C ARG A 85 -41.72 -37.52 9.45
N VAL A 86 -42.39 -36.47 9.95
CA VAL A 86 -41.81 -35.14 10.13
C VAL A 86 -40.57 -35.19 11.01
N TYR A 87 -40.67 -35.87 12.17
CA TYR A 87 -39.53 -36.07 13.08
C TYR A 87 -38.34 -36.73 12.38
N GLN A 88 -38.56 -37.85 11.67
CA GLN A 88 -37.46 -38.52 10.97
C GLN A 88 -36.87 -37.69 9.85
N ASN A 89 -37.65 -36.92 9.11
CA ASN A 89 -37.16 -36.02 8.08
C ASN A 89 -36.31 -34.89 8.67
N GLN A 90 -36.74 -34.28 9.76
CA GLN A 90 -35.96 -33.24 10.44
C GLN A 90 -34.66 -33.78 11.03
N ARG A 91 -34.69 -34.97 11.63
CA ARG A 91 -33.49 -35.66 12.13
C ARG A 91 -32.46 -35.92 10.98
N GLN A 92 -32.93 -36.43 9.86
CA GLN A 92 -32.08 -36.67 8.70
C GLN A 92 -31.50 -35.37 8.16
N ARG A 93 -32.30 -34.33 8.06
CA ARG A 93 -31.86 -33.00 7.66
C ARG A 93 -30.84 -32.42 8.61
N TYR A 94 -31.03 -32.56 9.91
CA TYR A 94 -30.08 -32.14 10.94
C TYR A 94 -28.77 -32.89 10.78
N SER A 95 -28.78 -34.22 10.61
CA SER A 95 -27.58 -35.01 10.39
C SER A 95 -26.76 -34.53 9.17
N GLN A 96 -27.43 -34.27 8.06
CA GLN A 96 -26.76 -33.73 6.85
C GLN A 96 -26.12 -32.37 7.09
N MET A 97 -26.82 -31.48 7.83
CA MET A 97 -26.27 -30.17 8.19
C MET A 97 -25.10 -30.31 9.17
N LEU A 98 -25.18 -31.26 10.12
CA LEU A 98 -24.06 -31.52 11.06
C LEU A 98 -22.83 -32.03 10.35
N ASP A 99 -22.97 -32.97 9.40
CA ASP A 99 -21.85 -33.46 8.60
C ASP A 99 -21.20 -32.35 7.77
N ALA A 100 -22.03 -31.46 7.17
CA ALA A 100 -21.55 -30.30 6.44
C ALA A 100 -20.95 -29.20 7.36
N HIS A 101 -21.20 -29.25 8.67
CA HIS A 101 -20.72 -28.29 9.68
C HIS A 101 -19.43 -28.79 10.41
N ALA A 102 -19.03 -30.05 10.18
CA ALA A 102 -17.90 -30.68 10.86
C ALA A 102 -16.59 -29.85 10.81
N GLY A 103 -16.30 -29.23 9.66
CA GLY A 103 -15.08 -28.40 9.48
C GLY A 103 -15.15 -27.00 10.13
N VAL A 104 -16.28 -26.62 10.73
CA VAL A 104 -16.45 -25.31 11.39
C VAL A 104 -16.16 -25.40 12.88
N LEU A 105 -16.51 -26.53 13.49
CA LEU A 105 -16.36 -26.74 14.93
C LEU A 105 -14.89 -26.97 15.29
N PRO A 106 -14.34 -26.21 16.26
CA PRO A 106 -12.96 -26.39 16.73
C PRO A 106 -12.80 -27.64 17.60
N ASP A 107 -13.89 -28.13 18.22
CA ASP A 107 -13.90 -29.31 19.08
C ASP A 107 -14.57 -30.48 18.38
N GLU A 108 -13.74 -31.46 17.98
CA GLU A 108 -14.21 -32.70 17.38
C GLU A 108 -15.09 -33.52 18.32
N LYS A 109 -14.88 -33.41 19.64
CA LYS A 109 -15.67 -34.14 20.64
C LYS A 109 -17.12 -33.69 20.64
N LEU A 110 -17.37 -32.38 20.49
CA LEU A 110 -18.72 -31.83 20.42
C LEU A 110 -19.44 -32.33 19.16
N TRP A 111 -18.75 -32.38 18.03
CA TRP A 111 -19.31 -32.93 16.79
C TRP A 111 -19.64 -34.41 16.92
N GLN A 112 -18.75 -35.23 17.54
CA GLN A 112 -18.97 -36.64 17.79
C GLN A 112 -20.15 -36.85 18.76
N ALA A 113 -20.24 -36.06 19.82
CA ALA A 113 -21.36 -36.10 20.77
C ALA A 113 -22.70 -35.85 20.08
N LEU A 114 -22.79 -34.77 19.28
CA LEU A 114 -23.99 -34.46 18.50
C LEU A 114 -24.35 -35.56 17.49
N ARG A 115 -23.35 -36.16 16.86
CA ARG A 115 -23.58 -37.29 15.94
C ARG A 115 -24.14 -38.52 16.66
N GLN A 116 -23.63 -38.81 17.86
CA GLN A 116 -24.13 -39.87 18.71
C GLN A 116 -25.55 -39.56 19.17
N ASP A 117 -25.81 -38.34 19.64
CA ASP A 117 -27.15 -37.90 20.04
C ASP A 117 -28.20 -38.11 18.94
N VAL A 118 -27.87 -37.67 17.69
CA VAL A 118 -28.75 -37.84 16.52
C VAL A 118 -28.99 -39.34 16.19
N SER A 119 -27.97 -40.19 16.41
CA SER A 119 -28.10 -41.65 16.28
C SER A 119 -29.03 -42.24 17.34
N ASP A 120 -28.83 -41.81 18.58
CA ASP A 120 -29.63 -42.28 19.73
C ASP A 120 -31.09 -41.81 19.60
N LEU A 121 -31.31 -40.60 19.10
CA LEU A 121 -32.63 -40.08 18.79
C LEU A 121 -33.38 -40.87 17.67
N ALA A 122 -32.63 -41.60 16.82
CA ALA A 122 -33.25 -42.48 15.80
C ALA A 122 -33.99 -43.69 16.41
N GLN A 123 -33.59 -44.10 17.58
CA GLN A 123 -34.10 -45.29 18.29
C GLN A 123 -35.28 -44.96 19.25
N LEU A 124 -35.64 -43.68 19.35
CA LEU A 124 -36.72 -43.27 20.24
C LEU A 124 -38.09 -43.80 19.75
N GLN A 125 -38.78 -44.47 20.65
CA GLN A 125 -40.11 -44.97 20.43
C GLN A 125 -41.05 -44.42 21.53
N CYS A 126 -42.27 -44.11 21.16
CA CYS A 126 -43.29 -43.73 22.16
C CYS A 126 -43.85 -44.94 22.86
N LYS A 127 -43.85 -44.95 24.18
CA LYS A 127 -44.54 -45.93 25.02
C LYS A 127 -45.81 -45.31 25.57
N ASN A 128 -46.96 -45.91 25.24
CA ASN A 128 -48.27 -45.68 25.81
C ASN A 128 -48.48 -44.33 26.52
N SER A 129 -48.92 -43.32 25.79
CA SER A 129 -49.49 -42.04 26.28
C SER A 129 -48.50 -40.96 26.77
N GLY A 130 -47.32 -40.89 26.20
CA GLY A 130 -46.40 -39.72 26.44
C GLY A 130 -44.94 -40.03 26.18
N PRO A 131 -44.08 -39.01 26.13
CA PRO A 131 -42.67 -39.20 26.03
C PRO A 131 -42.12 -39.87 27.30
N ASP A 132 -41.39 -40.99 27.14
CA ASP A 132 -40.71 -41.68 28.22
C ASP A 132 -39.68 -40.72 28.85
N ALA A 133 -39.45 -40.83 30.18
CA ALA A 133 -38.45 -40.03 30.91
C ALA A 133 -37.05 -40.15 30.30
N GLN A 134 -36.69 -41.33 29.76
CA GLN A 134 -35.43 -41.55 29.06
C GLN A 134 -35.34 -40.77 27.72
N ALA A 135 -36.46 -40.69 26.97
CA ALA A 135 -36.52 -39.93 25.74
C ALA A 135 -36.41 -38.41 26.01
N ALA A 136 -37.08 -37.94 27.08
CA ALA A 136 -36.99 -36.55 27.51
C ALA A 136 -35.55 -36.16 27.88
N ALA A 137 -34.87 -37.03 28.66
CA ALA A 137 -33.45 -36.79 29.02
C ALA A 137 -32.49 -36.77 27.80
N ARG A 138 -32.69 -37.66 26.80
CA ARG A 138 -31.91 -37.66 25.57
C ARG A 138 -32.12 -36.40 24.73
N LEU A 139 -33.39 -35.92 24.63
CA LEU A 139 -33.68 -34.67 23.95
C LEU A 139 -33.09 -33.46 24.65
N GLU A 140 -33.02 -33.46 25.98
CA GLU A 140 -32.38 -32.39 26.76
C GLU A 140 -30.86 -32.35 26.53
N VAL A 141 -30.18 -33.51 26.55
CA VAL A 141 -28.73 -33.62 26.25
C VAL A 141 -28.45 -33.12 24.84
N PHE A 142 -29.26 -33.57 23.85
CA PHE A 142 -29.13 -33.10 22.48
C PHE A 142 -29.36 -31.58 22.36
N ALA A 143 -30.37 -31.03 23.04
CA ALA A 143 -30.63 -29.58 23.04
C ALA A 143 -29.46 -28.80 23.65
N SER A 144 -28.86 -29.29 24.73
CA SER A 144 -27.68 -28.73 25.36
C SER A 144 -26.47 -28.73 24.40
N ASN A 145 -26.15 -29.91 23.83
CA ASN A 145 -25.04 -30.04 22.89
C ASN A 145 -25.25 -29.18 21.62
N ASN A 146 -26.51 -29.06 21.14
CA ASN A 146 -26.85 -28.19 20.03
C ASN A 146 -26.64 -26.70 20.38
N SER A 147 -26.99 -26.28 21.60
CA SER A 147 -26.71 -24.93 22.11
C SER A 147 -25.23 -24.63 22.16
N ASP A 148 -24.41 -25.58 22.66
CA ASP A 148 -22.98 -25.45 22.74
C ASP A 148 -22.37 -25.35 21.33
N MET A 149 -22.86 -26.11 20.36
CA MET A 149 -22.45 -26.01 18.95
C MET A 149 -22.72 -24.61 18.39
N VAL A 150 -23.89 -24.04 18.67
CA VAL A 150 -24.23 -22.69 18.22
C VAL A 150 -23.29 -21.64 18.84
N GLN A 151 -23.00 -21.75 20.13
CA GLN A 151 -22.07 -20.86 20.81
C GLN A 151 -20.64 -21.00 20.23
N ALA A 152 -20.18 -22.23 20.00
CA ALA A 152 -18.88 -22.51 19.39
C ALA A 152 -18.82 -21.91 17.97
N THR A 153 -19.89 -22.08 17.17
CA THR A 153 -19.97 -21.47 15.82
C THR A 153 -19.90 -19.95 15.88
N ARG A 154 -20.61 -19.32 16.80
CA ARG A 154 -20.56 -17.86 16.99
C ARG A 154 -19.16 -17.40 17.38
N ALA A 155 -18.47 -18.12 18.25
CA ALA A 155 -17.11 -17.81 18.64
C ALA A 155 -16.15 -17.90 17.44
N VAL A 156 -16.26 -18.93 16.60
CA VAL A 156 -15.47 -19.07 15.36
C VAL A 156 -15.76 -17.94 14.38
N VAL A 157 -17.01 -17.60 14.16
CA VAL A 157 -17.42 -16.48 13.29
C VAL A 157 -16.83 -15.16 13.79
N TYR A 158 -16.89 -14.92 15.09
CA TYR A 158 -16.33 -13.71 15.71
C TYR A 158 -14.80 -13.66 15.61
N SER A 159 -14.12 -14.76 15.88
CA SER A 159 -12.65 -14.85 15.80
C SER A 159 -12.14 -14.63 14.38
N ARG A 160 -12.81 -15.18 13.36
CA ARG A 160 -12.49 -14.92 11.94
C ARG A 160 -12.61 -13.44 11.59
N GLY A 161 -13.64 -12.76 12.12
CA GLY A 161 -13.81 -11.32 11.95
C GLY A 161 -12.68 -10.50 12.57
N GLN A 162 -12.27 -10.87 13.80
CA GLN A 162 -11.16 -10.21 14.50
C GLN A 162 -9.82 -10.45 13.78
N GLN A 163 -9.55 -11.67 13.34
CA GLN A 163 -8.34 -12.00 12.58
C GLN A 163 -8.24 -11.13 11.31
N LEU A 164 -9.32 -10.98 10.56
CA LEU A 164 -9.35 -10.12 9.39
C LEU A 164 -9.03 -8.65 9.75
N GLN A 165 -9.59 -8.13 10.84
CA GLN A 165 -9.30 -6.76 11.29
C GLN A 165 -7.83 -6.59 11.69
N GLN A 166 -7.24 -7.57 12.38
CA GLN A 166 -5.82 -7.55 12.74
C GLN A 166 -4.92 -7.58 11.51
N GLU A 167 -5.19 -8.47 10.54
CA GLU A 167 -4.44 -8.52 9.28
C GLU A 167 -4.51 -7.19 8.50
N ILE A 168 -5.69 -6.55 8.49
CA ILE A 168 -5.86 -5.22 7.86
C ILE A 168 -5.01 -4.18 8.58
N ALA A 169 -5.01 -4.17 9.92
CA ALA A 169 -4.26 -3.20 10.71
C ALA A 169 -2.74 -3.38 10.55
N GLU A 170 -2.23 -4.62 10.61
CA GLU A 170 -0.80 -4.93 10.44
C GLU A 170 -0.32 -4.56 9.03
N ARG A 171 -1.06 -4.92 8.00
CA ARG A 171 -0.74 -4.54 6.62
C ARG A 171 -0.78 -3.02 6.45
N GLY A 172 -1.78 -2.35 7.04
CA GLY A 172 -1.88 -0.89 7.02
C GLY A 172 -0.67 -0.19 7.63
N GLN A 173 -0.17 -0.67 8.76
CA GLN A 173 1.05 -0.14 9.39
C GLN A 173 2.29 -0.35 8.51
N PHE A 174 2.44 -1.53 7.94
CA PHE A 174 3.57 -1.82 7.03
C PHE A 174 3.56 -0.90 5.81
N PHE A 175 2.39 -0.73 5.18
CA PHE A 175 2.24 0.21 4.05
C PHE A 175 2.49 1.66 4.46
N GLY A 176 2.06 2.06 5.65
CA GLY A 176 2.33 3.39 6.19
C GLY A 176 3.83 3.67 6.31
N TRP A 177 4.58 2.75 6.89
CA TRP A 177 6.05 2.85 7.00
C TRP A 177 6.72 2.87 5.64
N GLN A 178 6.32 2.00 4.73
CA GLN A 178 6.86 1.94 3.38
C GLN A 178 6.59 3.25 2.62
N ALA A 179 5.39 3.79 2.71
CA ALA A 179 5.03 5.06 2.11
C ALA A 179 5.87 6.21 2.66
N LEU A 180 6.09 6.25 3.98
CA LEU A 180 6.94 7.25 4.63
C LEU A 180 8.40 7.18 4.14
N VAL A 181 8.97 5.97 4.07
CA VAL A 181 10.35 5.77 3.59
C VAL A 181 10.48 6.21 2.13
N LEU A 182 9.55 5.82 1.26
CA LEU A 182 9.56 6.20 -0.15
C LEU A 182 9.35 7.72 -0.33
N PHE A 183 8.51 8.34 0.49
CA PHE A 183 8.33 9.79 0.50
C PHE A 183 9.62 10.52 0.90
N LEU A 184 10.26 10.11 1.98
CA LEU A 184 11.54 10.69 2.43
C LEU A 184 12.64 10.49 1.39
N LEU A 185 12.70 9.32 0.76
CA LEU A 185 13.63 9.04 -0.33
C LEU A 185 13.38 9.97 -1.54
N SER A 186 12.12 10.13 -1.94
CA SER A 186 11.73 11.04 -3.02
C SER A 186 12.10 12.48 -2.69
N LEU A 187 11.83 12.95 -1.47
CA LEU A 187 12.18 14.28 -1.00
C LEU A 187 13.71 14.50 -1.02
N ALA A 188 14.47 13.52 -0.54
CA ALA A 188 15.94 13.58 -0.57
C ALA A 188 16.48 13.66 -2.01
N LEU A 189 15.89 12.90 -2.94
CA LEU A 189 16.25 12.96 -4.36
C LEU A 189 15.92 14.33 -4.98
N VAL A 190 14.76 14.89 -4.69
CA VAL A 190 14.39 16.25 -5.15
C VAL A 190 15.39 17.28 -4.66
N LEU A 191 15.74 17.25 -3.37
CA LEU A 191 16.74 18.17 -2.79
C LEU A 191 18.12 17.99 -3.42
N LEU A 192 18.54 16.74 -3.63
CA LEU A 192 19.82 16.42 -4.27
C LEU A 192 19.90 16.99 -5.71
N PHE A 193 18.87 16.71 -6.52
CA PHE A 193 18.85 17.20 -7.91
C PHE A 193 18.70 18.71 -7.99
N THR A 194 17.88 19.30 -7.12
CA THR A 194 17.74 20.76 -7.02
C THR A 194 19.11 21.41 -6.74
N ARG A 195 19.84 20.87 -5.77
CA ARG A 195 21.20 21.39 -5.43
C ARG A 195 22.19 21.17 -6.58
N MET A 196 22.09 20.06 -7.29
CA MET A 196 22.98 19.70 -8.40
C MET A 196 22.72 20.56 -9.66
N ILE A 197 21.49 21.07 -9.85
CA ILE A 197 21.12 21.92 -10.98
C ILE A 197 21.27 23.40 -10.64
N ILE A 198 20.72 23.85 -9.52
CA ILE A 198 20.68 25.28 -9.15
C ILE A 198 22.06 25.79 -8.75
N GLY A 199 22.91 24.96 -8.15
CA GLY A 199 24.26 25.36 -7.76
C GLY A 199 25.08 25.92 -8.93
N PRO A 200 25.30 25.16 -10.02
CA PRO A 200 26.03 25.62 -11.20
C PRO A 200 25.37 26.80 -11.92
N VAL A 201 24.02 26.86 -11.96
CA VAL A 201 23.28 27.98 -12.57
C VAL A 201 23.56 29.31 -11.84
N LYS A 202 23.53 29.30 -10.51
CA LYS A 202 23.92 30.46 -9.69
C LYS A 202 25.41 30.85 -9.87
N GLY A 203 26.28 29.90 -10.20
CA GLY A 203 27.66 30.14 -10.56
C GLY A 203 27.79 30.98 -11.83
N ILE A 204 27.02 30.59 -12.89
CA ILE A 204 26.98 31.33 -14.16
C ILE A 204 26.41 32.74 -13.96
N GLU A 205 25.35 32.91 -13.19
CA GLU A 205 24.77 34.23 -12.88
C GLU A 205 25.80 35.13 -12.18
N ARG A 206 26.53 34.63 -11.22
CA ARG A 206 27.62 35.40 -10.56
C ARG A 206 28.71 35.82 -11.53
N MET A 207 29.12 34.92 -12.45
CA MET A 207 30.13 35.25 -13.46
C MET A 207 29.64 36.38 -14.41
N ILE A 208 28.39 36.33 -14.85
CA ILE A 208 27.81 37.38 -15.71
C ILE A 208 27.77 38.72 -14.95
N ASN A 209 27.41 38.72 -13.66
CA ASN A 209 27.37 39.91 -12.84
C ASN A 209 28.80 40.48 -12.59
N GLN A 210 29.78 39.60 -12.38
CA GLN A 210 31.20 40.03 -12.25
C GLN A 210 31.74 40.64 -13.54
N LEU A 211 31.40 40.04 -14.69
CA LEU A 211 31.77 40.55 -15.99
C LEU A 211 31.16 41.95 -16.25
N GLY A 212 29.85 42.13 -15.89
CA GLY A 212 29.18 43.43 -15.99
C GLY A 212 29.78 44.50 -15.06
N ALA A 213 30.40 44.10 -13.95
CA ALA A 213 31.09 44.98 -13.02
C ALA A 213 32.56 45.23 -13.36
N GLY A 214 33.07 44.71 -14.49
CA GLY A 214 34.47 44.88 -14.92
C GLY A 214 35.48 44.13 -14.04
N LYS A 215 35.05 43.11 -13.26
CA LYS A 215 35.91 42.30 -12.38
C LYS A 215 36.45 41.08 -13.11
N SER A 216 37.69 40.67 -12.75
CA SER A 216 38.24 39.40 -13.24
C SER A 216 37.41 38.21 -12.83
N LEU A 217 37.17 37.28 -13.76
CA LEU A 217 36.40 36.06 -13.50
C LEU A 217 37.26 35.05 -12.75
N ASP A 218 36.66 34.39 -11.75
CA ASP A 218 37.29 33.32 -10.99
C ASP A 218 37.05 31.99 -11.75
N ASP A 219 38.12 31.35 -12.21
CA ASP A 219 38.12 30.12 -13.01
C ASP A 219 37.63 28.90 -12.25
N ALA A 220 37.63 28.95 -10.90
CA ALA A 220 37.29 27.80 -10.05
C ALA A 220 35.82 27.37 -10.15
N ALA A 221 34.89 28.27 -10.51
CA ALA A 221 33.48 28.00 -10.62
C ALA A 221 33.06 27.21 -11.88
N LEU A 222 33.96 27.06 -12.85
CA LEU A 222 33.72 26.56 -14.21
C LEU A 222 33.63 25.05 -14.34
N PHE A 223 34.16 24.31 -13.37
CA PHE A 223 34.37 22.87 -13.55
C PHE A 223 33.29 21.99 -12.92
N THR A 224 32.30 22.58 -12.26
CA THR A 224 31.25 21.87 -11.57
C THR A 224 29.94 21.91 -12.36
N GLY A 225 29.39 20.74 -12.74
CA GLY A 225 28.08 20.64 -13.37
C GLY A 225 28.01 19.93 -14.73
N PRO A 226 26.83 19.86 -15.35
CA PRO A 226 26.61 19.27 -16.67
C PRO A 226 27.42 19.91 -17.79
N ARG A 227 27.70 19.15 -18.85
CA ARG A 227 28.55 19.60 -19.99
C ARG A 227 28.05 20.90 -20.63
N GLU A 228 26.73 21.05 -20.74
CA GLU A 228 26.08 22.22 -21.34
C GLU A 228 26.41 23.50 -20.55
N LEU A 229 26.26 23.43 -19.21
CA LEU A 229 26.57 24.57 -18.33
C LEU A 229 28.06 24.91 -18.35
N ARG A 230 28.96 23.90 -18.43
CA ARG A 230 30.39 24.11 -18.61
C ARG A 230 30.75 24.76 -19.94
N SER A 231 30.03 24.41 -21.01
CA SER A 231 30.24 25.01 -22.32
C SER A 231 29.81 26.48 -22.34
N VAL A 232 28.72 26.82 -21.67
CA VAL A 232 28.26 28.20 -21.48
C VAL A 232 29.27 29.01 -20.67
N GLY A 233 29.75 28.44 -19.57
CA GLY A 233 30.81 29.08 -18.76
C GLY A 233 32.07 29.37 -19.56
N LYS A 234 32.58 28.43 -20.37
CA LYS A 234 33.74 28.64 -21.26
C LYS A 234 33.50 29.77 -22.27
N ARG A 235 32.29 29.89 -22.83
CA ARG A 235 31.94 30.97 -23.76
C ARG A 235 31.93 32.32 -23.05
N ILE A 236 31.47 32.39 -21.80
CA ILE A 236 31.49 33.60 -20.98
C ILE A 236 32.90 34.05 -20.69
N ILE A 237 33.82 33.15 -20.37
CA ILE A 237 35.25 33.49 -20.20
C ILE A 237 35.83 34.01 -21.48
N TRP A 238 35.65 33.32 -22.60
CA TRP A 238 36.13 33.78 -23.88
C TRP A 238 35.61 35.19 -24.21
N LEU A 239 34.33 35.46 -23.90
CA LEU A 239 33.76 36.79 -24.08
C LEU A 239 34.40 37.83 -23.17
N SER A 240 34.67 37.47 -21.91
CA SER A 240 35.38 38.30 -20.94
C SER A 240 36.79 38.70 -21.44
N GLU A 241 37.58 37.72 -21.91
CA GLU A 241 38.90 37.96 -22.48
C GLU A 241 38.83 38.87 -23.72
N ARG A 242 37.83 38.67 -24.57
CA ARG A 242 37.65 39.50 -25.77
C ARG A 242 37.27 40.94 -25.42
N LEU A 243 36.39 41.15 -24.41
CA LEU A 243 36.05 42.48 -23.93
C LEU A 243 37.29 43.19 -23.35
N ALA A 244 38.07 42.52 -22.50
CA ALA A 244 39.29 43.07 -21.91
C ALA A 244 40.30 43.46 -22.99
N TRP A 245 40.43 42.66 -24.04
CA TRP A 245 41.31 42.96 -25.18
C TRP A 245 40.83 44.22 -25.92
N LEU A 246 39.53 44.33 -26.20
CA LEU A 246 38.94 45.52 -26.88
C LEU A 246 39.12 46.78 -26.03
N GLU A 247 38.99 46.68 -24.73
CA GLU A 247 39.15 47.80 -23.81
C GLU A 247 40.60 48.24 -23.73
N SER A 248 41.56 47.30 -23.74
CA SER A 248 42.99 47.56 -23.84
C SER A 248 43.34 48.26 -25.14
N GLN A 249 42.83 47.84 -26.28
CA GLN A 249 43.00 48.48 -27.60
C GLN A 249 42.44 49.92 -27.60
N ARG A 250 41.27 50.12 -27.03
CA ARG A 250 40.67 51.45 -26.89
C ARG A 250 41.56 52.38 -26.05
N HIS A 251 42.11 51.88 -24.93
CA HIS A 251 43.02 52.67 -24.10
C HIS A 251 44.34 52.97 -24.78
N GLN A 252 44.90 52.01 -25.53
CA GLN A 252 46.11 52.25 -26.33
C GLN A 252 45.87 53.31 -27.41
N PHE A 253 44.75 53.20 -28.13
CA PHE A 253 44.36 54.18 -29.18
C PHE A 253 44.18 55.58 -28.59
N LEU A 254 43.51 55.74 -27.48
CA LEU A 254 43.34 57.04 -26.81
C LEU A 254 44.66 57.62 -26.33
N ARG A 255 45.55 56.73 -25.82
CA ARG A 255 46.87 57.16 -25.36
C ARG A 255 47.75 57.62 -26.52
N HIS A 256 47.72 56.92 -27.65
CA HIS A 256 48.44 57.30 -28.88
C HIS A 256 47.92 58.62 -29.43
N LEU A 257 46.56 58.81 -29.56
CA LEU A 257 45.96 60.06 -29.96
C LEU A 257 46.35 61.23 -29.04
N SER A 258 46.34 60.99 -27.72
CA SER A 258 46.77 62.02 -26.75
C SER A 258 48.22 62.41 -26.90
N HIS A 259 49.09 61.49 -27.26
CA HIS A 259 50.50 61.73 -27.49
C HIS A 259 50.74 62.48 -28.83
N GLU A 260 50.08 62.02 -29.90
CA GLU A 260 50.15 62.66 -31.24
C GLU A 260 49.52 64.05 -31.25
N LEU A 261 48.51 64.36 -30.48
CA LEU A 261 47.94 65.70 -30.38
C LEU A 261 48.71 66.62 -29.46
N LYS A 262 49.52 66.12 -28.49
CA LYS A 262 50.31 66.93 -27.59
C LYS A 262 51.52 67.54 -28.29
N THR A 263 52.06 66.84 -29.29
CA THR A 263 53.24 67.23 -30.02
C THR A 263 53.06 68.52 -30.89
N PRO A 264 51.98 68.62 -31.75
CA PRO A 264 51.71 69.82 -32.51
C PRO A 264 51.16 70.99 -31.67
N LEU A 265 50.44 70.69 -30.50
CA LEU A 265 49.99 71.72 -29.59
C LEU A 265 51.18 72.39 -28.83
N ALA A 266 52.25 71.61 -28.52
CA ALA A 266 53.44 72.15 -27.89
C ALA A 266 54.24 73.06 -28.90
N SER A 267 54.31 72.68 -30.16
CA SER A 267 55.00 73.48 -31.16
C SER A 267 54.28 74.75 -31.54
N MET A 268 52.96 74.82 -31.45
CA MET A 268 52.15 76.06 -31.62
C MET A 268 52.31 77.02 -30.43
N ARG A 269 52.58 76.51 -29.25
CA ARG A 269 52.76 77.36 -28.07
C ARG A 269 54.17 77.96 -27.93
N GLU A 270 55.21 77.40 -28.58
CA GLU A 270 56.58 77.97 -28.64
C GLU A 270 56.73 78.92 -29.80
N GLY A 271 55.76 79.11 -30.73
CA GLY A 271 55.81 79.97 -31.88
C GLY A 271 55.10 81.34 -31.75
N THR A 272 54.65 81.67 -30.52
CA THR A 272 54.07 82.99 -30.16
C THR A 272 54.91 83.56 -29.05
#